data_38d4ebcb86d1d7ece7b60570c177c390
#
_entry.id   38d4ebcb86d1d7ece7b60570c177c390
#
_cell.length_a   1.000
_cell.length_b   1.000
_cell.length_c   1.000
_cell.angle_alpha   90.00
_cell.angle_beta   90.00
_cell.angle_gamma   90.00
#
_symmetry.space_group_name_H-M   'P 1'
#
loop_
_entity.id
_entity.type
_entity.pdbx_description
1 polymer ?
#
loop_
_entity_poly.entity_id
_entity_poly.type
_entity_poly.pdbx_seq_one_letter_code
_entity_poly.pdbx_strand_id
1 'polypeptide(L)'
;KNLKVIGVEPTLIPARISKSKGIKPIKNFFGINLAKSLKKKYKRADLIVANNVIAHLSNIHDFVKGMKILLNKNGTIIIEFQNFIEMVNKNLIDNVYHEHYFYYSLTSIKNFLQS
;
A
#
# COMPACT_ATOMS: atom_id res chain seq x y z
N LYS A 1 0.89 19.94 15.82
CA LYS A 1 1.50 20.04 14.46
C LYS A 1 0.49 19.45 13.47
N ASN A 2 0.05 20.23 12.48
CA ASN A 2 -0.83 19.72 11.45
C ASN A 2 -0.03 18.79 10.52
N LEU A 3 -0.39 17.50 10.49
CA LEU A 3 0.18 16.54 9.56
C LEU A 3 -0.43 16.74 8.18
N LYS A 4 0.41 16.77 7.14
CA LYS A 4 -0.06 16.76 5.76
C LYS A 4 -0.27 15.31 5.33
N VAL A 5 -1.54 14.92 5.17
CA VAL A 5 -1.92 13.56 4.77
C VAL A 5 -2.43 13.55 3.35
N ILE A 6 -2.02 12.55 2.57
CA ILE A 6 -2.49 12.30 1.21
C ILE A 6 -2.99 10.86 1.17
N GLY A 7 -4.29 10.68 0.86
CA GLY A 7 -4.88 9.37 0.63
C GLY A 7 -4.78 8.99 -0.86
N VAL A 8 -4.57 7.72 -1.14
CA VAL A 8 -4.67 7.12 -2.47
C VAL A 8 -5.65 5.97 -2.38
N GLU A 9 -6.74 6.01 -3.14
CA GLU A 9 -7.79 5.01 -3.10
C GLU A 9 -8.45 4.90 -4.48
N PRO A 10 -8.23 3.81 -5.23
CA PRO A 10 -8.77 3.66 -6.58
C PRO A 10 -10.28 3.39 -6.60
N THR A 11 -10.82 2.79 -5.54
CA THR A 11 -12.21 2.34 -5.49
C THR A 11 -13.18 3.44 -5.05
N LEU A 12 -14.43 3.37 -5.53
CA LEU A 12 -15.40 4.46 -5.34
C LEU A 12 -15.93 4.55 -3.90
N ILE A 13 -16.27 3.41 -3.29
CA ILE A 13 -16.92 3.39 -1.98
C ILE A 13 -15.97 3.84 -0.87
N PRO A 14 -14.75 3.25 -0.71
CA PRO A 14 -13.77 3.72 0.26
C PRO A 14 -13.34 5.17 0.02
N ALA A 15 -13.24 5.62 -1.23
CA ALA A 15 -12.94 7.00 -1.54
C ALA A 15 -14.03 7.99 -1.05
N ARG A 16 -15.31 7.61 -1.14
CA ARG A 16 -16.44 8.40 -0.59
C ARG A 16 -16.39 8.46 0.94
N ILE A 17 -16.11 7.32 1.59
CA ILE A 17 -15.98 7.25 3.05
C ILE A 17 -14.80 8.11 3.53
N SER A 18 -13.65 8.05 2.85
CA SER A 18 -12.49 8.91 3.16
C SER A 18 -12.85 10.40 3.05
N LYS A 19 -13.60 10.76 2.01
CA LYS A 19 -14.06 12.15 1.81
C LYS A 19 -14.99 12.63 2.94
N SER A 20 -15.92 11.79 3.43
CA SER A 20 -16.78 12.15 4.55
C SER A 20 -16.03 12.37 5.86
N LYS A 21 -14.84 11.76 6.00
CA LYS A 21 -13.91 11.96 7.12
C LYS A 21 -12.92 13.12 6.92
N GLY A 22 -13.13 13.97 5.89
CA GLY A 22 -12.28 15.12 5.62
C GLY A 22 -11.00 14.83 4.82
N ILE A 23 -10.78 13.58 4.41
CA ILE A 23 -9.63 13.20 3.57
C ILE A 23 -10.11 13.11 2.12
N LYS A 24 -9.52 13.91 1.23
CA LYS A 24 -9.81 13.85 -0.23
C LYS A 24 -8.79 12.93 -0.91
N PRO A 25 -9.12 11.65 -1.15
CA PRO A 25 -8.15 10.74 -1.73
C PRO A 25 -7.96 11.00 -3.22
N ILE A 26 -6.79 10.64 -3.71
CA ILE A 26 -6.49 10.57 -5.14
C ILE A 26 -7.05 9.24 -5.66
N LYS A 27 -8.00 9.31 -6.59
CA LYS A 27 -8.63 8.14 -7.19
C LYS A 27 -7.73 7.56 -8.29
N ASN A 28 -6.76 6.79 -7.89
CA ASN A 28 -5.84 6.11 -8.82
C ASN A 28 -5.19 4.92 -8.13
N PHE A 29 -4.72 3.95 -8.91
CA PHE A 29 -3.84 2.91 -8.40
C PHE A 29 -2.46 3.49 -8.09
N PHE A 30 -1.88 3.08 -6.95
CA PHE A 30 -0.54 3.51 -6.59
C PHE A 30 0.51 2.67 -7.32
N GLY A 31 1.49 3.33 -7.90
CA GLY A 31 2.62 2.74 -8.58
C GLY A 31 3.63 3.81 -8.98
N ILE A 32 4.58 3.48 -9.85
CA ILE A 32 5.67 4.37 -10.29
C ILE A 32 5.14 5.71 -10.82
N ASN A 33 4.13 5.68 -11.68
CA ASN A 33 3.63 6.89 -12.34
C ASN A 33 2.98 7.86 -11.35
N LEU A 34 2.12 7.34 -10.47
CA LEU A 34 1.51 8.18 -9.44
C LEU A 34 2.56 8.68 -8.44
N ALA A 35 3.49 7.83 -8.02
CA ALA A 35 4.58 8.20 -7.12
C ALA A 35 5.43 9.36 -7.66
N LYS A 36 5.79 9.34 -8.95
CA LYS A 36 6.50 10.45 -9.62
C LYS A 36 5.69 11.74 -9.58
N SER A 37 4.39 11.66 -9.88
CA SER A 37 3.48 12.82 -9.85
C SER A 37 3.34 13.40 -8.44
N LEU A 38 3.17 12.53 -7.43
CA LEU A 38 3.09 12.94 -6.03
C LEU A 38 4.38 13.60 -5.54
N LYS A 39 5.53 13.00 -5.89
CA LYS A 39 6.85 13.57 -5.56
C LYS A 39 7.05 14.96 -6.16
N LYS A 40 6.63 15.17 -7.41
CA LYS A 40 6.69 16.48 -8.08
C LYS A 40 5.81 17.52 -7.39
N LYS A 41 4.60 17.12 -6.98
CA LYS A 41 3.59 18.03 -6.41
C LYS A 41 3.78 18.30 -4.91
N TYR A 42 4.15 17.27 -4.15
CA TYR A 42 4.13 17.30 -2.67
C TYR A 42 5.49 17.02 -2.03
N LYS A 43 6.54 16.78 -2.83
CA LYS A 43 7.87 16.31 -2.43
C LYS A 43 7.82 14.83 -2.02
N ARG A 44 8.75 14.41 -1.15
CA ARG A 44 8.84 13.03 -0.65
C ARG A 44 8.01 12.87 0.62
N ALA A 45 7.58 11.63 0.88
CA ALA A 45 6.84 11.26 2.08
C ALA A 45 7.79 10.80 3.18
N ASP A 46 7.56 11.24 4.41
CA ASP A 46 8.30 10.78 5.59
C ASP A 46 7.71 9.46 6.11
N LEU A 47 6.43 9.21 5.83
CA LEU A 47 5.73 7.99 6.18
C LEU A 47 4.83 7.55 5.02
N ILE A 48 4.91 6.27 4.67
CA ILE A 48 3.97 5.60 3.76
C ILE A 48 3.30 4.46 4.54
N VAL A 49 1.98 4.43 4.53
CA VAL A 49 1.19 3.38 5.19
C VAL A 49 0.37 2.65 4.13
N ALA A 50 0.44 1.33 4.11
CA ALA A 50 -0.28 0.46 3.18
C ALA A 50 -0.95 -0.69 3.96
N ASN A 51 -2.22 -0.50 4.33
CA ASN A 51 -2.98 -1.47 5.11
C ASN A 51 -3.82 -2.34 4.18
N ASN A 52 -3.63 -3.66 4.25
CA ASN A 52 -4.38 -4.67 3.47
C ASN A 52 -4.44 -4.38 1.97
N VAL A 53 -3.33 -3.90 1.38
CA VAL A 53 -3.27 -3.53 -0.06
C VAL A 53 -2.50 -4.56 -0.86
N ILE A 54 -1.39 -5.10 -0.32
CA ILE A 54 -0.42 -5.83 -1.13
C ILE A 54 -0.95 -7.16 -1.69
N ALA A 55 -1.90 -7.80 -1.02
CA ALA A 55 -2.54 -9.02 -1.51
C ALA A 55 -3.39 -8.79 -2.76
N HIS A 56 -3.92 -7.58 -2.95
CA HIS A 56 -4.78 -7.19 -4.07
C HIS A 56 -4.00 -6.61 -5.26
N LEU A 57 -2.67 -6.56 -5.22
CA LEU A 57 -1.85 -5.98 -6.27
C LEU A 57 -1.50 -7.02 -7.32
N SER A 58 -1.88 -6.79 -8.57
CA SER A 58 -1.43 -7.63 -9.71
C SER A 58 0.06 -7.43 -10.04
N ASN A 59 0.64 -6.27 -9.69
CA ASN A 59 2.05 -5.94 -9.92
C ASN A 59 2.70 -5.31 -8.68
N ILE A 60 3.20 -6.15 -7.79
CA ILE A 60 3.87 -5.70 -6.56
C ILE A 60 5.19 -4.94 -6.84
N HIS A 61 5.90 -5.27 -7.93
CA HIS A 61 7.15 -4.58 -8.28
C HIS A 61 6.92 -3.10 -8.63
N ASP A 62 5.85 -2.79 -9.37
CA ASP A 62 5.48 -1.41 -9.67
C ASP A 62 5.15 -0.63 -8.40
N PHE A 63 4.41 -1.27 -7.49
CA PHE A 63 4.04 -0.70 -6.18
C PHE A 63 5.28 -0.42 -5.31
N VAL A 64 6.18 -1.40 -5.13
CA VAL A 64 7.41 -1.24 -4.33
C VAL A 64 8.33 -0.18 -4.92
N LYS A 65 8.54 -0.18 -6.24
CA LYS A 65 9.31 0.87 -6.93
C LYS A 65 8.67 2.25 -6.74
N GLY A 66 7.35 2.33 -6.79
CA GLY A 66 6.61 3.56 -6.48
C GLY A 66 6.89 4.05 -5.06
N MET A 67 6.85 3.18 -4.06
CA MET A 67 7.19 3.54 -2.67
C MET A 67 8.63 4.04 -2.55
N LYS A 68 9.61 3.38 -3.17
CA LYS A 68 11.01 3.82 -3.18
C LYS A 68 11.19 5.22 -3.79
N ILE A 69 10.46 5.54 -4.86
CA ILE A 69 10.49 6.86 -5.50
C ILE A 69 9.93 7.94 -4.58
N LEU A 70 8.84 7.63 -3.87
CA LEU A 70 8.11 8.62 -3.07
C LEU A 70 8.69 8.78 -1.66
N LEU A 71 9.28 7.75 -1.10
CA LEU A 71 9.81 7.76 0.27
C LEU A 71 11.00 8.71 0.41
N ASN A 72 11.05 9.45 1.53
CA ASN A 72 12.21 10.25 1.91
C ASN A 72 13.38 9.36 2.34
N LYS A 73 14.62 9.89 2.34
CA LYS A 73 15.84 9.14 2.70
C LYS A 73 15.74 8.50 4.10
N ASN A 74 15.14 9.21 5.04
CA ASN A 74 14.93 8.76 6.43
C ASN A 74 13.46 8.43 6.70
N GLY A 75 12.69 8.15 5.65
CA GLY A 75 11.27 7.84 5.77
C GLY A 75 11.01 6.39 6.17
N THR A 76 9.81 6.14 6.66
CA THR A 76 9.36 4.81 7.11
C THR A 76 8.22 4.32 6.23
N ILE A 77 8.21 3.02 5.96
CA ILE A 77 7.07 2.32 5.32
C ILE A 77 6.46 1.38 6.34
N ILE A 78 5.15 1.46 6.52
CA ILE A 78 4.37 0.50 7.31
C ILE A 78 3.47 -0.26 6.35
N ILE A 79 3.57 -1.59 6.38
CA ILE A 79 2.74 -2.47 5.55
C ILE A 79 2.02 -3.45 6.48
N GLU A 80 0.69 -3.47 6.40
CA GLU A 80 -0.14 -4.46 7.06
C GLU A 80 -0.64 -5.46 6.01
N PHE A 81 -0.50 -6.75 6.31
CA PHE A 81 -0.97 -7.84 5.46
C PHE A 81 -1.17 -9.12 6.28
N GLN A 82 -1.97 -10.04 5.74
CA GLN A 82 -2.15 -11.36 6.35
C GLN A 82 -0.93 -12.24 6.09
N ASN A 83 -0.31 -12.74 7.17
CA ASN A 83 0.83 -13.62 7.07
C ASN A 83 0.39 -15.03 6.65
N PHE A 84 0.84 -15.49 5.49
CA PHE A 84 0.51 -16.80 4.94
C PHE A 84 0.82 -17.96 5.90
N ILE A 85 1.92 -17.90 6.63
CA ILE A 85 2.30 -18.94 7.60
C ILE A 85 1.25 -19.05 8.72
N GLU A 86 0.78 -17.90 9.24
CA GLU A 86 -0.27 -17.87 10.25
C GLU A 86 -1.62 -18.36 9.71
N MET A 87 -1.93 -18.05 8.44
CA MET A 87 -3.15 -18.55 7.80
C MET A 87 -3.14 -20.08 7.73
N VAL A 88 -2.02 -20.68 7.35
CA VAL A 88 -1.88 -22.16 7.29
C VAL A 88 -1.95 -22.76 8.69
N ASN A 89 -1.19 -22.23 9.65
CA ASN A 89 -1.12 -22.75 11.02
C ASN A 89 -2.47 -22.69 11.75
N LYS A 90 -3.30 -21.71 11.43
CA LYS A 90 -4.60 -21.48 12.07
C LYS A 90 -5.79 -21.97 11.23
N ASN A 91 -5.54 -22.62 10.09
CA ASN A 91 -6.57 -23.10 9.15
C ASN A 91 -7.56 -21.98 8.71
N LEU A 92 -7.06 -20.77 8.47
CA LEU A 92 -7.89 -19.62 8.07
C LEU A 92 -8.22 -19.66 6.58
N ILE A 93 -8.99 -20.66 6.15
CA ILE A 93 -9.34 -20.92 4.74
C ILE A 93 -10.28 -19.85 4.18
N ASP A 94 -11.10 -19.24 5.03
CA ASP A 94 -11.99 -18.13 4.70
C ASP A 94 -11.27 -16.87 4.17
N ASN A 95 -9.97 -16.75 4.44
CA ASN A 95 -9.12 -15.70 3.88
C ASN A 95 -8.62 -16.00 2.46
N VAL A 96 -8.91 -17.18 1.92
CA VAL A 96 -8.55 -17.57 0.55
C VAL A 96 -9.72 -17.26 -0.37
N TYR A 97 -9.65 -16.13 -1.09
CA TYR A 97 -10.70 -15.71 -2.01
C TYR A 97 -10.13 -14.96 -3.23
N HIS A 98 -10.95 -14.82 -4.27
CA HIS A 98 -10.55 -14.39 -5.62
C HIS A 98 -9.97 -12.98 -5.73
N GLU A 99 -10.17 -12.10 -4.74
CA GLU A 99 -9.60 -10.75 -4.74
C GLU A 99 -8.14 -10.72 -4.28
N HIS A 100 -7.65 -11.81 -3.65
CA HIS A 100 -6.25 -11.96 -3.27
C HIS A 100 -5.46 -12.60 -4.41
N TYR A 101 -4.65 -11.82 -5.11
CA TYR A 101 -3.75 -12.34 -6.14
C TYR A 101 -2.59 -13.15 -5.54
N PHE A 102 -2.14 -12.76 -4.36
CA PHE A 102 -0.97 -13.36 -3.70
C PHE A 102 -1.14 -13.47 -2.20
N TYR A 103 -0.48 -14.47 -1.63
CA TYR A 103 -0.36 -14.68 -0.20
C TYR A 103 1.11 -14.58 0.17
N TYR A 104 1.44 -13.72 1.13
CA TYR A 104 2.80 -13.40 1.47
C TYR A 104 3.19 -13.89 2.86
N SER A 105 4.43 -14.44 2.97
CA SER A 105 5.12 -14.57 4.24
C SER A 105 5.95 -13.31 4.53
N LEU A 106 6.37 -13.14 5.78
CA LEU A 106 7.28 -12.04 6.14
C LEU A 106 8.58 -12.09 5.33
N THR A 107 9.11 -13.30 5.08
CA THR A 107 10.32 -13.52 4.28
C THR A 107 10.13 -13.05 2.84
N SER A 108 8.99 -13.39 2.20
CA SER A 108 8.74 -12.97 0.81
C SER A 108 8.62 -11.45 0.69
N ILE A 109 7.91 -10.78 1.59
CA ILE A 109 7.80 -9.32 1.59
C ILE A 109 9.16 -8.66 1.84
N LYS A 110 9.96 -9.17 2.77
CA LYS A 110 11.32 -8.67 3.00
C LYS A 110 12.17 -8.71 1.72
N ASN A 111 12.12 -9.82 0.98
CA ASN A 111 12.86 -9.95 -0.27
C ASN A 111 12.40 -8.93 -1.34
N PHE A 112 11.09 -8.70 -1.47
CA PHE A 112 10.56 -7.65 -2.37
C PHE A 112 11.00 -6.24 -1.99
N LEU A 113 11.10 -5.94 -0.72
CA LEU A 113 11.50 -4.61 -0.26
C LEU A 113 13.01 -4.36 -0.43
N GLN A 114 13.81 -5.42 -0.45
CA GLN A 114 15.27 -5.34 -0.62
C GLN A 114 15.70 -5.35 -2.10
N SER A 115 14.88 -5.86 -3.03
CA SER A 115 15.12 -5.84 -4.48
C SER A 115 14.86 -4.43 -5.05
#